data_d0b52b8f12eeb57370c3ce833ac1af4b
#
_entry.id   d0b52b8f12eeb57370c3ce833ac1af4b
#
_cell.length_a   1.000
_cell.length_b   1.000
_cell.length_c   1.000
_cell.angle_alpha   90.00
_cell.angle_beta   90.00
_cell.angle_gamma   90.00
#
_symmetry.space_group_name_H-M   'P 1'
#
loop_
_entity.id
_entity.type
_entity.pdbx_description
1 polymer ?
#
loop_
_entity_poly.entity_id
_entity_poly.type
_entity_poly.pdbx_seq_one_letter_code
_entity_poly.pdbx_strand_id
1 'polypeptide(L)'
;MPSSPDVVIIGSGIGGGTLAYRLAQHGLSVTILERGGFLPQELENWDVNAVFFRQKYVPEETWLDKESTPFHPGTYYYVGGSSKLYGGAMLRLRERDFGRRRLIR
;
A
#
# COMPACT_ATOMS: atom_id res chain seq x y z
N MET A 1 31.96 3.90 -2.33
CA MET A 1 30.95 3.10 -1.64
C MET A 1 29.60 3.76 -1.85
N PRO A 2 28.53 3.03 -2.14
CA PRO A 2 27.23 3.66 -2.17
C PRO A 2 26.98 4.27 -0.78
N SER A 3 26.65 5.56 -0.73
CA SER A 3 26.29 6.24 0.50
C SER A 3 25.01 5.58 1.05
N SER A 4 24.95 5.37 2.37
CA SER A 4 23.71 4.92 3.01
C SER A 4 22.61 5.94 2.71
N PRO A 5 21.37 5.51 2.44
CA PRO A 5 20.25 6.42 2.28
C PRO A 5 19.96 7.15 3.60
N ASP A 6 19.47 8.39 3.50
CA ASP A 6 19.05 9.15 4.69
C ASP A 6 17.78 8.53 5.29
N VAL A 7 16.91 7.95 4.45
CA VAL A 7 15.64 7.35 4.86
C VAL A 7 15.39 6.05 4.10
N VAL A 8 14.94 5.02 4.82
CA VAL A 8 14.42 3.78 4.25
C VAL A 8 12.93 3.69 4.54
N ILE A 9 12.12 3.50 3.50
CA ILE A 9 10.67 3.35 3.58
C ILE A 9 10.31 1.90 3.22
N ILE A 10 9.50 1.26 4.03
CA ILE A 10 9.01 -0.10 3.77
C ILE A 10 7.62 -0.03 3.17
N GLY A 11 7.50 -0.48 1.93
CA GLY A 11 6.27 -0.46 1.14
C GLY A 11 6.11 0.79 0.29
N SER A 12 5.73 0.59 -0.97
CA SER A 12 5.53 1.63 -1.98
C SER A 12 4.06 2.01 -2.18
N GLY A 13 3.18 1.66 -1.25
CA GLY A 13 1.78 2.07 -1.27
C GLY A 13 1.64 3.59 -1.19
N ILE A 14 0.38 4.09 -1.15
CA ILE A 14 0.08 5.53 -1.16
C ILE A 14 0.88 6.29 -0.09
N GLY A 15 0.94 5.76 1.14
CA GLY A 15 1.66 6.42 2.24
C GLY A 15 3.17 6.49 1.98
N GLY A 16 3.79 5.34 1.66
CA GLY A 16 5.23 5.27 1.39
C GLY A 16 5.63 6.09 0.18
N GLY A 17 4.88 6.00 -0.91
CA GLY A 17 5.13 6.77 -2.13
C GLY A 17 5.01 8.29 -1.91
N THR A 18 3.97 8.72 -1.19
CA THR A 18 3.78 10.15 -0.86
C THR A 18 4.89 10.68 0.03
N LEU A 19 5.28 9.90 1.05
CA LEU A 19 6.38 10.26 1.95
C LEU A 19 7.71 10.37 1.18
N ALA A 20 8.02 9.38 0.36
CA ALA A 20 9.23 9.38 -0.46
C ALA A 20 9.30 10.61 -1.37
N TYR A 21 8.20 10.92 -2.05
CA TYR A 21 8.11 12.10 -2.91
C TYR A 21 8.40 13.39 -2.14
N ARG A 22 7.80 13.55 -0.96
CA ARG A 22 8.00 14.75 -0.13
C ARG A 22 9.44 14.85 0.40
N LEU A 23 10.01 13.78 0.88
CA LEU A 23 11.38 13.77 1.40
C LEU A 23 12.42 14.05 0.29
N ALA A 24 12.24 13.46 -0.89
CA ALA A 24 13.10 13.71 -2.04
C ALA A 24 13.11 15.19 -2.47
N GLN A 25 11.95 15.89 -2.37
CA GLN A 25 11.88 17.33 -2.64
C GLN A 25 12.68 18.17 -1.64
N HIS A 26 12.98 17.64 -0.47
CA HIS A 26 13.84 18.28 0.53
C HIS A 26 15.31 17.85 0.43
N GLY A 27 15.68 17.18 -0.64
CA GLY A 27 17.06 16.80 -0.93
C GLY A 27 17.55 15.54 -0.18
N LEU A 28 16.65 14.82 0.48
CA LEU A 28 17.01 13.57 1.16
C LEU A 28 17.11 12.41 0.17
N SER A 29 18.09 11.54 0.37
CA SER A 29 18.22 10.29 -0.35
C SER A 29 17.27 9.24 0.28
N VAL A 30 16.32 8.73 -0.51
CA VAL A 30 15.29 7.83 -0.03
C VAL A 30 15.39 6.49 -0.76
N THR A 31 15.39 5.42 0.01
CA THR A 31 15.27 4.05 -0.52
C THR A 31 13.91 3.48 -0.12
N ILE A 32 13.16 2.97 -1.10
CA ILE A 32 11.89 2.26 -0.85
C ILE A 32 12.14 0.76 -1.02
N LEU A 33 11.79 -0.02 -0.02
CA LEU A 33 11.77 -1.48 -0.09
C LEU A 33 10.35 -1.94 -0.35
N GLU A 34 10.14 -2.62 -1.47
CA GLU A 34 8.84 -3.17 -1.86
C GLU A 34 8.97 -4.68 -2.05
N ARG A 35 8.02 -5.44 -1.49
CA ARG A 35 8.04 -6.91 -1.61
C ARG A 35 7.45 -7.41 -2.93
N GLY A 36 6.57 -6.63 -3.54
CA GLY A 36 5.87 -6.97 -4.77
C GLY A 36 6.57 -6.43 -6.02
N GLY A 37 6.30 -7.07 -7.16
CA GLY A 37 6.69 -6.58 -8.47
C GLY A 37 5.74 -5.54 -9.02
N PHE A 38 5.93 -5.17 -10.29
CA PHE A 38 4.95 -4.33 -11.00
C PHE A 38 3.70 -5.14 -11.35
N LEU A 39 2.53 -4.51 -11.23
CA LEU A 39 1.28 -5.10 -11.67
C LEU A 39 1.35 -5.34 -13.20
N PRO A 40 1.05 -6.55 -13.69
CA PRO A 40 0.98 -6.80 -15.13
C PRO A 40 -0.03 -5.85 -15.80
N GLN A 41 0.33 -5.31 -16.96
CA GLN A 41 -0.57 -4.47 -17.75
C GLN A 41 -1.37 -5.36 -18.70
N GLU A 42 -2.59 -5.68 -18.33
CA GLU A 42 -3.48 -6.57 -19.07
C GLU A 42 -4.94 -6.13 -18.96
N LEU A 43 -5.81 -6.65 -19.83
CA LEU A 43 -7.22 -6.24 -19.87
C LEU A 43 -7.98 -6.61 -18.60
N GLU A 44 -7.58 -7.68 -17.94
CA GLU A 44 -8.18 -8.15 -16.69
C GLU A 44 -8.02 -7.17 -15.52
N ASN A 45 -7.08 -6.22 -15.61
CA ASN A 45 -6.97 -5.14 -14.60
C ASN A 45 -8.27 -4.31 -14.52
N TRP A 46 -9.04 -4.26 -15.60
CA TRP A 46 -10.29 -3.51 -15.72
C TRP A 46 -11.54 -4.40 -15.60
N ASP A 47 -11.35 -5.71 -15.47
CA ASP A 47 -12.43 -6.66 -15.27
C ASP A 47 -12.75 -6.83 -13.78
N VAL A 48 -13.90 -6.29 -13.37
CA VAL A 48 -14.42 -6.38 -12.00
C VAL A 48 -14.48 -7.85 -11.54
N ASN A 49 -14.83 -8.77 -12.43
CA ASN A 49 -14.91 -10.19 -12.08
C ASN A 49 -13.51 -10.77 -11.81
N ALA A 50 -12.52 -10.44 -12.66
CA ALA A 50 -11.15 -10.90 -12.47
C ALA A 50 -10.55 -10.35 -11.17
N VAL A 51 -10.72 -9.05 -10.92
CA VAL A 51 -10.08 -8.36 -9.80
C VAL A 51 -10.74 -8.74 -8.47
N PHE A 52 -12.07 -8.63 -8.35
CA PHE A 52 -12.76 -8.72 -7.06
C PHE A 52 -13.39 -10.07 -6.79
N PHE A 53 -13.96 -10.74 -7.79
CA PHE A 53 -14.64 -12.02 -7.57
C PHE A 53 -13.71 -13.22 -7.69
N ARG A 54 -12.89 -13.26 -8.75
CA ARG A 54 -11.89 -14.33 -8.92
C ARG A 54 -10.57 -14.07 -8.18
N GLN A 55 -10.40 -12.86 -7.63
CA GLN A 55 -9.22 -12.45 -6.85
C GLN A 55 -7.88 -12.76 -7.54
N LYS A 56 -7.82 -12.59 -8.87
CA LYS A 56 -6.66 -12.94 -9.71
C LYS A 56 -5.33 -12.40 -9.18
N TYR A 57 -5.36 -11.23 -8.54
CA TYR A 57 -4.17 -10.51 -8.09
C TYR A 57 -3.92 -10.60 -6.58
N VAL A 58 -4.77 -11.30 -5.86
CA VAL A 58 -4.61 -11.52 -4.42
C VAL A 58 -3.62 -12.67 -4.21
N PRO A 59 -2.59 -12.50 -3.38
CA PRO A 59 -1.65 -13.57 -3.07
C PRO A 59 -2.33 -14.68 -2.24
N GLU A 60 -1.86 -15.91 -2.39
CA GLU A 60 -2.33 -17.07 -1.62
C GLU A 60 -1.82 -17.08 -0.16
N GLU A 61 -1.38 -15.94 0.34
CA GLU A 61 -0.81 -15.83 1.69
C GLU A 61 -1.91 -15.92 2.74
N THR A 62 -1.68 -16.77 3.74
CA THR A 62 -2.57 -16.92 4.88
C THR A 62 -2.00 -16.19 6.09
N TRP A 63 -2.80 -15.36 6.72
CA TRP A 63 -2.48 -14.69 7.97
C TRP A 63 -3.23 -15.37 9.12
N LEU A 64 -2.74 -15.16 10.34
CA LEU A 64 -3.41 -15.62 11.55
C LEU A 64 -3.90 -14.41 12.34
N ASP A 65 -5.13 -14.46 12.82
CA ASP A 65 -5.64 -13.49 13.77
C ASP A 65 -5.08 -13.75 15.19
N LYS A 66 -5.52 -12.96 16.16
CA LYS A 66 -5.07 -13.09 17.56
C LYS A 66 -5.48 -14.41 18.23
N GLU A 67 -6.52 -15.09 17.71
CA GLU A 67 -6.95 -16.41 18.13
C GLU A 67 -6.28 -17.55 17.35
N SER A 68 -5.30 -17.23 16.48
CA SER A 68 -4.64 -18.17 15.57
C SER A 68 -5.57 -18.74 14.50
N THR A 69 -6.67 -18.07 14.18
CA THR A 69 -7.57 -18.46 13.10
C THR A 69 -6.99 -17.97 11.76
N PRO A 70 -6.85 -18.86 10.77
CA PRO A 70 -6.33 -18.47 9.46
C PRO A 70 -7.32 -17.62 8.68
N PHE A 71 -6.81 -16.57 8.01
CA PHE A 71 -7.58 -15.76 7.08
C PHE A 71 -6.72 -15.22 5.93
N HIS A 72 -7.36 -14.81 4.83
CA HIS A 72 -6.72 -14.15 3.71
C HIS A 72 -6.95 -12.64 3.80
N PRO A 73 -5.89 -11.82 3.92
CA PRO A 73 -6.03 -10.38 4.17
C PRO A 73 -6.56 -9.59 2.97
N GLY A 74 -6.62 -10.18 1.78
CA GLY A 74 -7.10 -9.50 0.57
C GLY A 74 -6.21 -8.33 0.13
N THR A 75 -4.95 -8.32 0.51
CA THR A 75 -3.97 -7.30 0.13
C THR A 75 -3.36 -7.59 -1.23
N TYR A 76 -2.92 -6.54 -1.92
CA TYR A 76 -2.20 -6.67 -3.19
C TYR A 76 -0.74 -6.29 -2.99
N TYR A 77 0.18 -7.20 -3.36
CA TYR A 77 1.62 -7.00 -3.24
C TYR A 77 2.22 -6.57 -4.58
N TYR A 78 2.04 -5.30 -4.89
CA TYR A 78 2.57 -4.67 -6.10
C TYR A 78 3.19 -3.31 -5.78
N VAL A 79 4.08 -2.85 -6.63
CA VAL A 79 4.55 -1.46 -6.58
C VAL A 79 3.35 -0.52 -6.65
N GLY A 80 3.16 0.28 -5.62
CA GLY A 80 1.96 1.10 -5.42
C GLY A 80 0.91 0.47 -4.50
N GLY A 81 1.08 -0.80 -4.11
CA GLY A 81 0.21 -1.50 -3.17
C GLY A 81 -1.23 -1.64 -3.64
N SER A 82 -2.15 -1.74 -2.69
CA SER A 82 -3.58 -1.91 -2.95
C SER A 82 -4.22 -0.77 -3.76
N SER A 83 -3.56 0.41 -3.86
CA SER A 83 -4.06 1.52 -4.69
C SER A 83 -4.12 1.21 -6.18
N LYS A 84 -3.42 0.18 -6.64
CA LYS A 84 -3.40 -0.21 -8.05
C LYS A 84 -4.71 -0.81 -8.55
N LEU A 85 -5.42 -1.50 -7.67
CA LEU A 85 -6.65 -2.22 -7.98
C LEU A 85 -7.82 -1.78 -7.10
N TYR A 86 -7.62 -0.74 -6.29
CA TYR A 86 -8.61 -0.21 -5.37
C TYR A 86 -9.45 0.86 -6.05
N GLY A 87 -10.72 0.59 -6.31
CA GLY A 87 -11.67 1.53 -6.90
C GLY A 87 -12.14 2.65 -5.95
N GLY A 88 -11.26 3.16 -5.12
CA GLY A 88 -11.59 4.12 -4.07
C GLY A 88 -11.37 5.58 -4.47
N ALA A 89 -12.14 6.47 -3.84
CA ALA A 89 -11.97 7.91 -3.98
C ALA A 89 -10.83 8.41 -3.06
N MET A 90 -9.90 9.14 -3.64
CA MET A 90 -8.73 9.71 -2.96
C MET A 90 -9.02 11.16 -2.54
N LEU A 91 -9.93 11.33 -1.58
CA LEU A 91 -10.30 12.66 -1.09
C LEU A 91 -9.25 13.19 -0.10
N ARG A 92 -9.00 14.51 -0.19
CA ARG A 92 -8.16 15.19 0.80
C ARG A 92 -8.85 15.17 2.16
N LEU A 93 -8.14 14.68 3.17
CA LEU A 93 -8.62 14.74 4.55
C LEU A 93 -8.70 16.19 5.05
N ARG A 94 -9.67 16.48 5.89
CA ARG A 94 -9.84 17.79 6.52
C ARG A 94 -8.93 17.86 7.75
N GLU A 95 -8.54 19.07 8.16
CA GLU A 95 -7.71 19.29 9.34
C GLU A 95 -8.27 18.59 10.59
N ARG A 96 -9.58 18.63 10.80
CA ARG A 96 -10.26 17.95 11.92
C ARG A 96 -10.12 16.42 11.92
N ASP A 97 -9.85 15.82 10.77
CA ASP A 97 -9.70 14.36 10.64
C ASP A 97 -8.35 13.89 11.22
N PHE A 98 -7.41 14.81 11.45
CA PHE A 98 -6.14 14.57 12.14
C PHE A 98 -6.20 14.86 13.65
N GLY A 99 -7.34 15.32 14.16
CA GLY A 99 -7.55 15.61 15.58
C GLY A 99 -7.45 14.34 16.44
N ARG A 100 -6.94 14.48 17.66
CA ARG A 100 -6.93 13.38 18.64
C ARG A 100 -8.37 12.92 18.89
N ARG A 101 -8.70 11.69 18.54
CA ARG A 101 -9.89 11.04 19.11
C ARG A 101 -9.73 11.05 20.63
N ARG A 102 -10.55 11.80 21.35
CA ARG A 102 -10.79 11.51 22.76
C ARG A 102 -11.37 10.10 22.77
N LEU A 103 -10.59 9.13 23.25
CA LEU A 103 -11.13 7.83 23.60
C LEU A 103 -12.22 8.09 24.64
N ILE A 104 -13.47 7.96 24.21
CA ILE A 104 -14.61 7.93 25.12
C ILE A 104 -14.39 6.67 25.94
N ARG A 105 -14.16 6.86 27.24
CA ARG A 105 -14.10 5.78 28.23
C ARG A 105 -15.46 5.17 28.42
#